data_6abc74ab58f88a654e1ba84ee452b224
#
_entry.id   6abc74ab58f88a654e1ba84ee452b224
#
_cell.length_a   1.000
_cell.length_b   1.000
_cell.length_c   1.000
_cell.angle_alpha   90.00
_cell.angle_beta   90.00
_cell.angle_gamma   90.00
#
_symmetry.space_group_name_H-M   'P 1'
#
loop_
_entity.id
_entity.type
_entity.pdbx_description
1 polymer ?
#
loop_
_entity_poly.entity_id
_entity_poly.type
_entity_poly.pdbx_seq_one_letter_code
_entity_poly.pdbx_strand_id
1 'polypeptide(L)'
;MAGIQVGAVAGAVWLAAGLATILWMARRGHRDPLWLLMAVVFGPFLALMAAERIERTPRLVHADQADDFPTDSTRVLVGIDESLESHAALHAVLRLFDEKSAIVIVLATVVDFDAADIDWRGRQHAAHELLAAARRTVGDRAVTCEVLAGRPGPALLRCARRHHADLVAIGRKGRGLSVRILGSVAEELARKAPFPVLIVGPDASLASHEPVLARRPTESQVEAP
;
A
#
# COMPACT_ATOMS: atom_id res chain seq x y z
N MET A 1 -52.79 -8.18 18.04
CA MET A 1 -51.63 -9.09 17.88
C MET A 1 -50.83 -8.83 16.63
N ALA A 2 -51.41 -8.46 15.49
CA ALA A 2 -50.69 -8.17 14.24
C ALA A 2 -49.67 -7.02 14.34
N GLY A 3 -49.97 -5.94 15.08
CA GLY A 3 -49.06 -4.80 15.20
C GLY A 3 -47.77 -5.10 15.95
N ILE A 4 -47.79 -5.98 16.93
CA ILE A 4 -46.58 -6.38 17.70
C ILE A 4 -45.67 -7.26 16.84
N GLN A 5 -46.24 -8.11 16.01
CA GLN A 5 -45.49 -8.96 15.09
C GLN A 5 -44.79 -8.14 13.99
N VAL A 6 -45.46 -7.14 13.45
CA VAL A 6 -44.88 -6.23 12.44
C VAL A 6 -43.73 -5.42 13.06
N GLY A 7 -43.86 -4.91 14.28
CA GLY A 7 -42.81 -4.20 14.98
C GLY A 7 -41.58 -5.07 15.29
N ALA A 8 -41.80 -6.33 15.71
CA ALA A 8 -40.72 -7.27 15.96
C ALA A 8 -39.92 -7.65 14.68
N VAL A 9 -40.64 -7.88 13.59
CA VAL A 9 -40.02 -8.17 12.28
C VAL A 9 -39.23 -6.97 11.77
N ALA A 10 -39.77 -5.76 11.84
CA ALA A 10 -39.09 -4.54 11.45
C ALA A 10 -37.81 -4.30 12.29
N GLY A 11 -37.87 -4.52 13.60
CA GLY A 11 -36.69 -4.43 14.48
C GLY A 11 -35.62 -5.47 14.17
N ALA A 12 -36.02 -6.70 13.87
CA ALA A 12 -35.08 -7.75 13.48
C ALA A 12 -34.38 -7.44 12.15
N VAL A 13 -35.11 -6.95 11.16
CA VAL A 13 -34.56 -6.52 9.87
C VAL A 13 -33.61 -5.33 10.04
N TRP A 14 -33.96 -4.38 10.91
CA TRP A 14 -33.10 -3.22 11.22
C TRP A 14 -31.75 -3.63 11.80
N LEU A 15 -31.77 -4.51 12.82
CA LEU A 15 -30.55 -5.01 13.46
C LEU A 15 -29.72 -5.87 12.53
N ALA A 16 -30.37 -6.73 11.72
CA ALA A 16 -29.65 -7.57 10.75
C ALA A 16 -28.92 -6.74 9.69
N ALA A 17 -29.56 -5.68 9.18
CA ALA A 17 -28.94 -4.75 8.21
C ALA A 17 -27.76 -4.00 8.83
N GLY A 18 -27.89 -3.53 10.09
CA GLY A 18 -26.78 -2.89 10.81
C GLY A 18 -25.60 -3.83 11.02
N LEU A 19 -25.86 -5.07 11.44
CA LEU A 19 -24.82 -6.09 11.65
C LEU A 19 -24.11 -6.48 10.34
N ALA A 20 -24.88 -6.66 9.25
CA ALA A 20 -24.32 -6.94 7.93
C ALA A 20 -23.38 -5.81 7.46
N THR A 21 -23.77 -4.56 7.71
CA THR A 21 -22.93 -3.39 7.38
C THR A 21 -21.64 -3.36 8.19
N ILE A 22 -21.69 -3.65 9.49
CA ILE A 22 -20.50 -3.75 10.33
C ILE A 22 -19.57 -4.85 9.83
N LEU A 23 -20.10 -6.03 9.52
CA LEU A 23 -19.33 -7.16 9.03
C LEU A 23 -18.66 -6.84 7.69
N TRP A 24 -19.38 -6.12 6.81
CA TRP A 24 -18.84 -5.65 5.54
C TRP A 24 -17.73 -4.61 5.72
N MET A 25 -17.88 -3.65 6.63
CA MET A 25 -16.84 -2.67 6.98
C MET A 25 -15.64 -3.32 7.64
N ALA A 26 -15.84 -4.27 8.58
CA ALA A 26 -14.77 -5.00 9.24
C ALA A 26 -13.91 -5.81 8.25
N ARG A 27 -14.55 -6.41 7.23
CA ARG A 27 -13.84 -7.10 6.13
C ARG A 27 -13.03 -6.14 5.26
N ARG A 28 -13.36 -4.86 5.26
CA ARG A 28 -12.64 -3.80 4.54
C ARG A 28 -11.60 -3.06 5.39
N GLY A 29 -11.37 -3.51 6.64
CA GLY A 29 -10.32 -2.98 7.51
C GLY A 29 -10.75 -1.92 8.53
N HIS A 30 -12.03 -1.51 8.51
CA HIS A 30 -12.56 -0.56 9.48
C HIS A 30 -13.08 -1.32 10.73
N ARG A 31 -12.32 -1.26 11.83
CA ARG A 31 -12.59 -2.02 13.07
C ARG A 31 -12.83 -1.13 14.29
N ASP A 32 -13.28 0.08 14.11
CA ASP A 32 -13.57 0.98 15.20
C ASP A 32 -14.83 0.52 15.97
N PRO A 33 -14.76 0.30 17.29
CA PRO A 33 -15.91 -0.14 18.11
C PRO A 33 -17.06 0.85 18.13
N LEU A 34 -16.81 2.14 17.82
CA LEU A 34 -17.86 3.16 17.74
C LEU A 34 -18.91 2.83 16.67
N TRP A 35 -18.53 2.09 15.63
CA TRP A 35 -19.44 1.63 14.57
C TRP A 35 -20.49 0.63 15.05
N LEU A 36 -20.18 -0.14 16.12
CA LEU A 36 -21.18 -1.01 16.76
C LEU A 36 -22.33 -0.21 17.37
N LEU A 37 -22.01 0.88 18.06
CA LEU A 37 -23.01 1.77 18.62
C LEU A 37 -23.84 2.44 17.51
N MET A 38 -23.20 2.91 16.47
CA MET A 38 -23.83 3.52 15.29
C MET A 38 -24.77 2.55 14.56
N ALA A 39 -24.45 1.25 14.50
CA ALA A 39 -25.28 0.25 13.85
C ALA A 39 -26.61 0.03 14.57
N VAL A 40 -26.60 0.08 15.90
CA VAL A 40 -27.83 -0.07 16.71
C VAL A 40 -28.72 1.14 16.50
N VAL A 41 -28.15 2.36 16.44
CA VAL A 41 -28.90 3.61 16.32
C VAL A 41 -29.41 3.85 14.90
N PHE A 42 -28.53 3.68 13.90
CA PHE A 42 -28.80 4.08 12.52
C PHE A 42 -29.22 2.92 11.59
N GLY A 43 -29.05 1.65 12.02
CA GLY A 43 -29.50 0.49 11.25
C GLY A 43 -29.08 0.56 9.77
N PRO A 44 -30.03 0.46 8.80
CA PRO A 44 -29.75 0.48 7.37
C PRO A 44 -29.18 1.81 6.85
N PHE A 45 -29.41 2.95 7.54
CA PHE A 45 -28.78 4.23 7.17
C PHE A 45 -27.27 4.20 7.33
N LEU A 46 -26.75 3.34 8.21
CA LEU A 46 -25.31 3.14 8.33
C LEU A 46 -24.69 2.65 7.02
N ALA A 47 -25.40 1.83 6.25
CA ALA A 47 -24.94 1.33 4.96
C ALA A 47 -24.72 2.47 3.96
N LEU A 48 -25.65 3.45 3.94
CA LEU A 48 -25.56 4.62 3.06
C LEU A 48 -24.37 5.51 3.45
N MET A 49 -24.20 5.80 4.74
CA MET A 49 -23.07 6.57 5.26
C MET A 49 -21.72 5.85 5.04
N ALA A 50 -21.72 4.51 5.20
CA ALA A 50 -20.54 3.70 4.98
C ALA A 50 -20.15 3.64 3.48
N ALA A 51 -21.13 3.57 2.58
CA ALA A 51 -20.89 3.58 1.15
C ALA A 51 -20.24 4.89 0.70
N GLU A 52 -20.74 6.05 1.16
CA GLU A 52 -20.18 7.36 0.86
C GLU A 52 -18.74 7.52 1.38
N ARG A 53 -18.44 6.93 2.55
CA ARG A 53 -17.10 6.97 3.13
C ARG A 53 -16.10 6.05 2.42
N ILE A 54 -16.57 4.95 1.85
CA ILE A 54 -15.73 3.96 1.13
C ILE A 54 -15.39 4.43 -0.29
N GLU A 55 -16.26 5.22 -0.91
CA GLU A 55 -16.08 5.71 -2.29
C GLU A 55 -15.20 6.95 -2.41
N ARG A 56 -14.65 7.48 -1.30
CA ARG A 56 -13.72 8.62 -1.40
C ARG A 56 -12.54 8.24 -2.26
N THR A 57 -12.55 8.81 -3.45
CA THR A 57 -11.51 8.68 -4.46
C THR A 57 -10.17 9.12 -3.85
N PRO A 58 -9.13 8.26 -3.84
CA PRO A 58 -7.81 8.66 -3.39
C PRO A 58 -7.37 9.94 -4.09
N ARG A 59 -6.92 10.92 -3.33
CA ARG A 59 -6.46 12.22 -3.85
C ARG A 59 -4.95 12.31 -3.69
N LEU A 60 -4.31 12.93 -4.68
CA LEU A 60 -2.95 13.43 -4.54
C LEU A 60 -3.01 14.60 -3.55
N VAL A 61 -2.25 14.52 -2.48
CA VAL A 61 -2.16 15.58 -1.47
C VAL A 61 -1.00 16.52 -1.79
N HIS A 62 0.12 15.94 -2.21
CA HIS A 62 1.31 16.68 -2.59
C HIS A 62 2.14 15.82 -3.55
N ALA A 63 2.67 16.48 -4.59
CA ALA A 63 3.73 15.92 -5.42
C ALA A 63 4.85 16.95 -5.47
N ASP A 64 6.08 16.54 -5.25
CA ASP A 64 7.22 17.31 -5.71
C ASP A 64 7.09 17.43 -7.22
N GLN A 65 7.44 18.61 -7.78
CA GLN A 65 7.39 18.83 -9.22
C GLN A 65 8.10 17.67 -9.91
N ALA A 66 7.35 16.98 -10.78
CA ALA A 66 7.96 15.99 -11.65
C ALA A 66 8.95 16.77 -12.54
N ASP A 67 10.23 16.57 -12.28
CA ASP A 67 11.24 16.96 -13.24
C ASP A 67 10.90 16.27 -14.56
N ASP A 68 11.20 16.94 -15.68
CA ASP A 68 10.93 16.43 -17.03
C ASP A 68 11.88 15.26 -17.30
N PHE A 69 11.52 14.07 -16.79
CA PHE A 69 12.36 12.88 -16.89
C PHE A 69 12.33 12.31 -18.31
N PRO A 70 13.45 11.78 -18.80
CA PRO A 70 13.53 11.18 -20.13
C PRO A 70 12.42 10.13 -20.34
N THR A 71 11.81 10.15 -21.49
CA THR A 71 10.68 9.26 -21.86
C THR A 71 11.06 7.78 -21.83
N ASP A 72 12.34 7.47 -22.06
CA ASP A 72 12.88 6.09 -22.13
C ASP A 72 13.35 5.56 -20.76
N SER A 73 13.10 6.28 -19.66
CA SER A 73 13.50 5.83 -18.33
C SER A 73 12.53 4.80 -17.77
N THR A 74 13.08 3.72 -17.20
CA THR A 74 12.28 2.75 -16.42
C THR A 74 11.75 3.42 -15.16
N ARG A 75 10.45 3.37 -14.95
CA ARG A 75 9.77 4.01 -13.80
C ARG A 75 9.40 2.98 -12.74
N VAL A 76 9.95 3.14 -11.56
CA VAL A 76 9.74 2.22 -10.44
C VAL A 76 9.01 2.94 -9.32
N LEU A 77 7.77 2.54 -9.03
CA LEU A 77 7.04 3.03 -7.86
C LEU A 77 7.44 2.21 -6.63
N VAL A 78 7.83 2.89 -5.56
CA VAL A 78 8.13 2.27 -4.27
C VAL A 78 7.15 2.79 -3.22
N GLY A 79 6.34 1.88 -2.68
CA GLY A 79 5.44 2.19 -1.57
C GLY A 79 6.20 2.20 -0.25
N ILE A 80 6.23 3.36 0.41
CA ILE A 80 6.96 3.59 1.66
C ILE A 80 5.95 3.81 2.80
N ASP A 81 6.14 3.06 3.87
CA ASP A 81 5.54 3.30 5.18
C ASP A 81 6.62 3.17 6.27
N GLU A 82 6.24 3.24 7.53
CA GLU A 82 7.22 3.15 8.65
C GLU A 82 7.68 1.70 8.92
N SER A 83 7.31 0.72 8.08
CA SER A 83 7.71 -0.68 8.27
C SER A 83 9.12 -0.94 7.76
N LEU A 84 9.81 -1.90 8.39
CA LEU A 84 11.12 -2.33 7.94
C LEU A 84 11.07 -2.95 6.54
N GLU A 85 9.97 -3.62 6.20
CA GLU A 85 9.78 -4.24 4.91
C GLU A 85 9.64 -3.22 3.76
N SER A 86 9.05 -2.05 4.01
CA SER A 86 8.98 -1.00 2.99
C SER A 86 10.36 -0.40 2.70
N HIS A 87 11.17 -0.22 3.73
CA HIS A 87 12.57 0.19 3.58
C HIS A 87 13.39 -0.90 2.87
N ALA A 88 13.18 -2.18 3.20
CA ALA A 88 13.80 -3.29 2.50
C ALA A 88 13.42 -3.32 1.01
N ALA A 89 12.17 -2.96 0.67
CA ALA A 89 11.73 -2.85 -0.72
C ALA A 89 12.47 -1.74 -1.47
N LEU A 90 12.69 -0.57 -0.86
CA LEU A 90 13.52 0.48 -1.43
C LEU A 90 14.94 0.01 -1.68
N HIS A 91 15.58 -0.60 -0.68
CA HIS A 91 16.92 -1.14 -0.83
C HIS A 91 17.02 -2.24 -1.89
N ALA A 92 15.98 -3.08 -2.04
CA ALA A 92 15.93 -4.08 -3.09
C ALA A 92 15.91 -3.44 -4.48
N VAL A 93 15.11 -2.40 -4.69
CA VAL A 93 15.09 -1.62 -5.94
C VAL A 93 16.46 -1.01 -6.22
N LEU A 94 17.08 -0.37 -5.23
CA LEU A 94 18.40 0.26 -5.39
C LEU A 94 19.53 -0.75 -5.72
N ARG A 95 19.37 -2.01 -5.32
CA ARG A 95 20.30 -3.10 -5.68
C ARG A 95 20.02 -3.72 -7.04
N LEU A 96 18.73 -3.81 -7.43
CA LEU A 96 18.33 -4.39 -8.72
C LEU A 96 18.73 -3.51 -9.91
N PHE A 97 18.76 -2.21 -9.68
CA PHE A 97 19.09 -1.23 -10.71
C PHE A 97 20.40 -0.53 -10.33
N ASP A 98 21.41 -0.67 -11.17
CA ASP A 98 22.70 0.02 -11.00
C ASP A 98 22.53 1.54 -11.04
N GLU A 99 23.48 2.28 -10.47
CA GLU A 99 23.50 3.76 -10.52
C GLU A 99 23.51 4.32 -11.95
N LYS A 100 24.00 3.54 -12.90
CA LYS A 100 24.04 3.89 -14.33
C LYS A 100 22.74 3.59 -15.08
N SER A 101 21.81 2.88 -14.43
CA SER A 101 20.51 2.57 -15.05
C SER A 101 19.67 3.84 -15.16
N ALA A 102 19.11 4.08 -16.33
CA ALA A 102 18.17 5.19 -16.55
C ALA A 102 16.83 4.86 -15.86
N ILE A 103 16.77 5.00 -14.54
CA ILE A 103 15.54 4.78 -13.76
C ILE A 103 15.06 6.07 -13.11
N VAL A 104 13.75 6.18 -12.99
CA VAL A 104 13.06 7.19 -12.18
C VAL A 104 12.35 6.46 -11.05
N ILE A 105 12.67 6.82 -9.82
CA ILE A 105 12.03 6.24 -8.63
C ILE A 105 10.90 7.16 -8.19
N VAL A 106 9.69 6.63 -8.10
CA VAL A 106 8.54 7.32 -7.50
C VAL A 106 8.33 6.78 -6.09
N LEU A 107 8.70 7.57 -5.09
CA LEU A 107 8.45 7.25 -3.69
C LEU A 107 7.03 7.69 -3.32
N ALA A 108 6.18 6.77 -2.91
CA ALA A 108 4.82 7.08 -2.53
C ALA A 108 4.51 6.60 -1.12
N THR A 109 3.95 7.47 -0.29
CA THR A 109 3.34 7.10 0.98
C THR A 109 1.85 7.39 0.96
N VAL A 110 1.07 6.61 1.71
CA VAL A 110 -0.38 6.75 1.76
C VAL A 110 -0.80 7.08 3.18
N VAL A 111 -1.45 8.22 3.31
CA VAL A 111 -2.09 8.65 4.56
C VAL A 111 -3.55 8.21 4.53
N ASP A 112 -3.97 7.49 5.55
CA ASP A 112 -5.37 7.10 5.68
C ASP A 112 -6.20 8.36 5.96
N PHE A 113 -7.23 8.57 5.12
CA PHE A 113 -8.11 9.71 5.22
C PHE A 113 -9.29 9.36 6.12
N ASP A 114 -9.11 9.39 7.43
CA ASP A 114 -10.24 9.38 8.34
C ASP A 114 -10.74 10.83 8.55
N ALA A 115 -11.95 11.12 8.06
CA ALA A 115 -12.54 12.45 8.14
C ALA A 115 -12.82 12.91 9.59
N ALA A 116 -12.73 12.00 10.56
CA ALA A 116 -12.86 12.28 11.97
C ALA A 116 -11.55 12.66 12.66
N ASP A 117 -10.45 12.61 11.93
CA ASP A 117 -9.13 12.80 12.55
C ASP A 117 -8.76 14.28 12.58
N ILE A 118 -8.64 14.79 13.80
CA ILE A 118 -8.34 16.19 14.12
C ILE A 118 -6.90 16.56 13.73
N ASP A 119 -5.99 15.57 13.59
CA ASP A 119 -4.56 15.79 13.33
C ASP A 119 -4.13 15.46 11.88
N TRP A 120 -4.89 15.90 10.91
CA TRP A 120 -4.52 15.77 9.51
C TRP A 120 -3.16 16.41 9.16
N ARG A 121 -2.87 17.58 9.75
CA ARG A 121 -1.60 18.30 9.49
C ARG A 121 -0.40 17.58 10.04
N GLY A 122 -0.50 17.01 11.24
CA GLY A 122 0.57 16.21 11.85
C GLY A 122 0.90 14.98 11.01
N ARG A 123 -0.12 14.26 10.53
CA ARG A 123 0.08 13.08 9.67
C ARG A 123 0.67 13.44 8.30
N GLN A 124 0.25 14.55 7.73
CA GLN A 124 0.84 15.04 6.49
C GLN A 124 2.31 15.39 6.69
N HIS A 125 2.64 16.06 7.79
CA HIS A 125 4.03 16.39 8.14
C HIS A 125 4.88 15.11 8.32
N ALA A 126 4.41 14.15 9.09
CA ALA A 126 5.07 12.86 9.27
C ALA A 126 5.29 12.11 7.94
N ALA A 127 4.31 12.16 7.03
CA ALA A 127 4.43 11.58 5.69
C ALA A 127 5.53 12.25 4.86
N HIS A 128 5.65 13.58 4.94
CA HIS A 128 6.73 14.31 4.27
C HIS A 128 8.10 13.97 4.86
N GLU A 129 8.23 13.88 6.19
CA GLU A 129 9.48 13.48 6.85
C GLU A 129 9.90 12.07 6.45
N LEU A 130 8.95 11.14 6.39
CA LEU A 130 9.18 9.76 5.95
C LEU A 130 9.71 9.71 4.51
N LEU A 131 9.08 10.42 3.59
CA LEU A 131 9.54 10.50 2.21
C LEU A 131 10.88 11.21 2.07
N ALA A 132 11.12 12.27 2.85
CA ALA A 132 12.41 12.96 2.87
C ALA A 132 13.54 12.04 3.37
N ALA A 133 13.27 11.17 4.35
CA ALA A 133 14.21 10.15 4.80
C ALA A 133 14.48 9.11 3.70
N ALA A 134 13.44 8.60 3.05
CA ALA A 134 13.56 7.65 1.95
C ALA A 134 14.31 8.27 0.75
N ARG A 135 14.05 9.54 0.41
CA ARG A 135 14.76 10.27 -0.65
C ARG A 135 16.27 10.34 -0.38
N ARG A 136 16.69 10.59 0.85
CA ARG A 136 18.12 10.58 1.21
C ARG A 136 18.79 9.23 0.94
N THR A 137 18.06 8.14 1.11
CA THR A 137 18.55 6.78 0.80
C THR A 137 18.72 6.53 -0.70
N VAL A 138 17.92 7.19 -1.53
CA VAL A 138 18.01 7.08 -3.01
C VAL A 138 19.29 7.73 -3.56
N GLY A 139 19.81 8.77 -2.91
CA GLY A 139 20.99 9.51 -3.34
C GLY A 139 20.71 10.41 -4.54
N ASP A 140 21.65 10.44 -5.48
CA ASP A 140 21.61 11.35 -6.66
C ASP A 140 20.73 10.84 -7.82
N ARG A 141 20.02 9.73 -7.64
CA ARG A 141 19.12 9.19 -8.66
C ARG A 141 17.88 10.06 -8.84
N ALA A 142 17.32 10.02 -10.03
CA ALA A 142 16.06 10.69 -10.33
C ALA A 142 14.92 10.16 -9.44
N VAL A 143 14.33 11.01 -8.64
CA VAL A 143 13.30 10.63 -7.67
C VAL A 143 12.19 11.67 -7.57
N THR A 144 10.96 11.19 -7.54
CA THR A 144 9.75 12.00 -7.23
C THR A 144 9.11 11.48 -5.97
N CYS A 145 8.61 12.37 -5.11
CA CYS A 145 7.93 12.03 -3.86
C CYS A 145 6.46 12.40 -3.91
N GLU A 146 5.58 11.47 -3.53
CA GLU A 146 4.14 11.70 -3.50
C GLU A 146 3.49 11.27 -2.18
N VAL A 147 2.73 12.16 -1.58
CA VAL A 147 1.83 11.86 -0.47
C VAL A 147 0.43 11.66 -1.04
N LEU A 148 -0.09 10.46 -0.88
CA LEU A 148 -1.40 10.05 -1.32
C LEU A 148 -2.36 9.97 -0.14
N ALA A 149 -3.64 10.23 -0.36
CA ALA A 149 -4.68 10.03 0.65
C ALA A 149 -5.65 8.95 0.23
N GLY A 150 -6.08 8.12 1.20
CA GLY A 150 -7.10 7.10 1.02
C GLY A 150 -6.61 5.67 1.32
N ARG A 151 -7.30 4.68 0.76
CA ARG A 151 -6.92 3.27 0.96
C ARG A 151 -5.61 2.95 0.20
N PRO A 152 -4.61 2.35 0.88
CA PRO A 152 -3.27 2.20 0.32
C PRO A 152 -3.22 1.44 -1.02
N GLY A 153 -3.86 0.27 -1.14
CA GLY A 153 -3.83 -0.51 -2.37
C GLY A 153 -4.33 0.26 -3.59
N PRO A 154 -5.58 0.79 -3.59
CA PRO A 154 -6.11 1.61 -4.68
C PRO A 154 -5.34 2.90 -4.93
N ALA A 155 -4.78 3.53 -3.89
CA ALA A 155 -3.99 4.75 -4.03
C ALA A 155 -2.69 4.48 -4.79
N LEU A 156 -1.93 3.43 -4.40
CA LEU A 156 -0.70 3.01 -5.07
C LEU A 156 -0.96 2.56 -6.51
N LEU A 157 -2.02 1.78 -6.77
CA LEU A 157 -2.39 1.38 -8.14
C LEU A 157 -2.64 2.58 -9.05
N ARG A 158 -3.29 3.60 -8.52
CA ARG A 158 -3.60 4.82 -9.27
C ARG A 158 -2.37 5.68 -9.50
N CYS A 159 -1.51 5.79 -8.49
CA CYS A 159 -0.21 6.45 -8.60
C CYS A 159 0.66 5.78 -9.66
N ALA A 160 0.77 4.45 -9.63
CA ALA A 160 1.53 3.67 -10.61
C ALA A 160 1.05 3.90 -12.06
N ARG A 161 -0.28 3.91 -12.26
CA ARG A 161 -0.86 4.19 -13.59
C ARG A 161 -0.58 5.61 -14.06
N ARG A 162 -0.66 6.62 -13.16
CA ARG A 162 -0.41 8.02 -13.48
C ARG A 162 1.04 8.27 -13.90
N HIS A 163 1.99 7.60 -13.23
CA HIS A 163 3.40 7.68 -13.55
C HIS A 163 3.84 6.71 -14.64
N HIS A 164 2.94 5.90 -15.20
CA HIS A 164 3.28 4.83 -16.14
C HIS A 164 4.39 3.93 -15.58
N ALA A 165 4.24 3.50 -14.33
CA ALA A 165 5.24 2.69 -13.65
C ALA A 165 5.38 1.31 -14.32
N ASP A 166 6.61 0.92 -14.61
CA ASP A 166 6.98 -0.38 -15.18
C ASP A 166 7.06 -1.46 -14.09
N LEU A 167 7.32 -1.05 -12.85
CA LEU A 167 7.44 -1.91 -11.67
C LEU A 167 6.88 -1.20 -10.44
N VAL A 168 6.20 -1.95 -9.58
CA VAL A 168 5.82 -1.48 -8.24
C VAL A 168 6.52 -2.35 -7.21
N ALA A 169 7.24 -1.73 -6.27
CA ALA A 169 7.92 -2.39 -5.16
C ALA A 169 7.27 -2.01 -3.83
N ILE A 170 6.98 -3.00 -3.01
CA ILE A 170 6.38 -2.82 -1.69
C ILE A 170 6.91 -3.84 -0.69
N GLY A 171 6.81 -3.51 0.59
CA GLY A 171 7.02 -4.47 1.66
C GLY A 171 5.94 -5.56 1.68
N ARG A 172 6.31 -6.76 2.08
CA ARG A 172 5.37 -7.89 2.24
C ARG A 172 4.30 -7.59 3.28
N LYS A 173 4.66 -6.88 4.36
CA LYS A 173 3.76 -6.43 5.43
C LYS A 173 3.99 -4.95 5.66
N GLY A 174 2.92 -4.22 5.97
CA GLY A 174 2.99 -2.85 6.45
C GLY A 174 2.88 -2.81 7.98
N ARG A 175 2.56 -1.64 8.53
CA ARG A 175 2.42 -1.38 9.98
C ARG A 175 1.35 -2.22 10.71
N GLY A 176 0.55 -3.00 10.03
CA GLY A 176 -0.53 -3.79 10.63
C GLY A 176 -0.02 -5.04 11.35
N LEU A 177 -0.66 -5.38 12.50
CA LEU A 177 -0.43 -6.61 13.27
C LEU A 177 -1.03 -7.86 12.59
N SER A 178 -0.96 -7.96 11.28
CA SER A 178 -1.53 -9.09 10.56
C SER A 178 -0.67 -10.34 10.75
N VAL A 179 -1.28 -11.40 11.31
CA VAL A 179 -0.70 -12.75 11.36
C VAL A 179 -0.60 -13.38 9.96
N ARG A 180 -1.20 -12.74 8.94
CA ARG A 180 -1.20 -13.23 7.57
C ARG A 180 0.21 -13.23 6.99
N ILE A 181 0.49 -14.22 6.15
CA ILE A 181 1.75 -14.36 5.42
C ILE A 181 1.99 -13.16 4.49
N LEU A 182 0.92 -12.61 3.91
CA LEU A 182 0.93 -11.45 3.03
C LEU A 182 0.03 -10.33 3.59
N GLY A 183 0.52 -9.09 3.58
CA GLY A 183 -0.25 -7.92 3.99
C GLY A 183 -1.38 -7.59 3.01
N SER A 184 -2.43 -6.93 3.49
CA SER A 184 -3.61 -6.61 2.67
C SER A 184 -3.30 -5.77 1.43
N VAL A 185 -2.34 -4.86 1.53
CA VAL A 185 -1.88 -4.01 0.40
C VAL A 185 -1.15 -4.86 -0.63
N ALA A 186 -0.22 -5.72 -0.18
CA ALA A 186 0.54 -6.61 -1.04
C ALA A 186 -0.37 -7.63 -1.75
N GLU A 187 -1.35 -8.20 -1.04
CA GLU A 187 -2.36 -9.08 -1.63
C GLU A 187 -3.22 -8.36 -2.68
N GLU A 188 -3.66 -7.12 -2.39
CA GLU A 188 -4.48 -6.35 -3.32
C GLU A 188 -3.70 -5.98 -4.58
N LEU A 189 -2.44 -5.55 -4.46
CA LEU A 189 -1.57 -5.22 -5.58
C LEU A 189 -1.26 -6.47 -6.41
N ALA A 190 -0.86 -7.58 -5.79
CA ALA A 190 -0.58 -8.83 -6.49
C ALA A 190 -1.76 -9.33 -7.34
N ARG A 191 -2.99 -9.09 -6.87
CA ARG A 191 -4.20 -9.51 -7.57
C ARG A 191 -4.67 -8.56 -8.67
N LYS A 192 -4.47 -7.24 -8.49
CA LYS A 192 -5.11 -6.20 -9.32
C LYS A 192 -4.16 -5.40 -10.20
N ALA A 193 -2.86 -5.48 -9.95
CA ALA A 193 -1.89 -4.72 -10.73
C ALA A 193 -1.78 -5.27 -12.16
N PRO A 194 -1.86 -4.43 -13.19
CA PRO A 194 -1.62 -4.82 -14.58
C PRO A 194 -0.12 -4.79 -14.97
N PHE A 195 0.75 -4.55 -14.02
CA PHE A 195 2.21 -4.43 -14.15
C PHE A 195 2.92 -5.32 -13.11
N PRO A 196 4.21 -5.63 -13.26
CA PRO A 196 5.00 -6.37 -12.29
C PRO A 196 4.97 -5.76 -10.89
N VAL A 197 4.87 -6.61 -9.85
CA VAL A 197 4.90 -6.20 -8.45
C VAL A 197 6.00 -6.98 -7.73
N LEU A 198 6.96 -6.25 -7.18
CA LEU A 198 8.02 -6.77 -6.32
C LEU A 198 7.55 -6.68 -4.86
N ILE A 199 7.38 -7.83 -4.22
CA ILE A 199 7.00 -7.93 -2.81
C ILE A 199 8.20 -8.39 -2.01
N VAL A 200 8.68 -7.54 -1.10
CA VAL A 200 9.93 -7.75 -0.38
C VAL A 200 9.65 -8.12 1.08
N GLY A 201 10.19 -9.24 1.52
CA GLY A 201 10.14 -9.67 2.93
C GLY A 201 11.28 -9.06 3.76
N PRO A 202 11.24 -9.21 5.10
CA PRO A 202 12.25 -8.65 6.01
C PRO A 202 13.66 -9.20 5.77
N ASP A 203 13.77 -10.45 5.33
CA ASP A 203 15.06 -11.12 5.15
C ASP A 203 15.81 -10.70 3.87
N ALA A 204 15.15 -10.01 2.96
CA ALA A 204 15.77 -9.55 1.72
C ALA A 204 16.85 -8.48 1.92
N SER A 205 16.91 -7.86 3.10
CA SER A 205 17.94 -6.88 3.47
C SER A 205 19.27 -7.54 3.86
N LEU A 206 19.28 -8.80 4.27
CA LEU A 206 20.45 -9.49 4.82
C LEU A 206 21.11 -10.47 3.84
N ALA A 207 20.48 -10.76 2.71
CA ALA A 207 21.07 -11.60 1.69
C ALA A 207 22.09 -10.79 0.89
N SER A 208 23.31 -10.72 1.38
CA SER A 208 24.51 -10.51 0.56
C SER A 208 24.59 -11.66 -0.45
N HIS A 209 23.77 -11.60 -1.50
CA HIS A 209 23.88 -12.53 -2.60
C HIS A 209 25.10 -12.10 -3.44
N GLU A 210 26.18 -12.83 -3.27
CA GLU A 210 27.15 -12.98 -4.35
C GLU A 210 26.39 -13.34 -5.64
N PRO A 211 26.61 -12.60 -6.74
CA PRO A 211 25.88 -12.85 -7.97
C PRO A 211 26.11 -14.28 -8.42
N VAL A 212 25.02 -15.04 -8.55
CA VAL A 212 25.02 -16.45 -9.02
C VAL A 212 25.73 -16.65 -10.36
N LEU A 213 25.98 -15.58 -11.08
CA LEU A 213 26.70 -15.58 -12.37
C LEU A 213 28.24 -15.75 -12.24
N ALA A 214 28.81 -15.75 -11.04
CA ALA A 214 30.26 -15.94 -10.84
C ALA A 214 30.72 -17.38 -10.68
N ARG A 215 29.81 -18.36 -10.69
CA ARG A 215 30.21 -19.77 -10.73
C ARG A 215 30.57 -20.17 -12.15
N ARG A 216 31.81 -19.90 -12.56
CA ARG A 216 32.43 -20.64 -13.66
C ARG A 216 32.46 -22.13 -13.27
N PRO A 217 32.06 -23.05 -14.17
CA PRO A 217 32.30 -24.47 -13.93
C PRO A 217 33.80 -24.68 -13.82
N THR A 218 34.22 -25.26 -12.71
CA THR A 218 35.58 -25.75 -12.52
C THR A 218 35.81 -26.82 -13.60
N GLU A 219 36.70 -26.53 -14.53
CA GLU A 219 37.19 -27.53 -15.47
C GLU A 219 37.70 -28.73 -14.67
N SER A 220 36.99 -29.79 -14.78
CA SER A 220 37.41 -31.13 -14.27
C SER A 220 38.68 -31.51 -14.99
N GLN A 221 39.71 -31.78 -14.22
CA GLN A 221 40.94 -32.43 -14.66
C GLN A 221 40.57 -33.65 -15.49
N VAL A 222 40.88 -33.58 -16.77
CA VAL A 222 41.04 -34.77 -17.62
C VAL A 222 42.45 -35.25 -17.40
N GLU A 223 42.62 -36.20 -16.52
CA GLU A 223 43.83 -37.04 -16.44
C GLU A 223 43.66 -38.11 -17.50
N ALA A 224 44.53 -38.07 -18.50
CA ALA A 224 44.66 -39.11 -19.52
C ALA A 224 45.85 -39.98 -19.20
N PRO A 225 45.81 -41.29 -19.60
CA PRO A 225 46.72 -42.35 -19.19
C PRO A 225 48.16 -42.26 -19.65
#